data_6301790e6bfeab7ed88c0cd5bf12f0b5
#
_entry.id   6301790e6bfeab7ed88c0cd5bf12f0b5
#
_cell.length_a   1.000
_cell.length_b   1.000
_cell.length_c   1.000
_cell.angle_alpha   90.00
_cell.angle_beta   90.00
_cell.angle_gamma   90.00
#
_symmetry.space_group_name_H-M   'P 1'
#
loop_
_entity.id
_entity.type
_entity.pdbx_description
1 polymer ?
#
loop_
_entity_poly.entity_id
_entity_poly.type
_entity_poly.pdbx_seq_one_letter_code
_entity_poly.pdbx_strand_id
1 'polypeptide(L)'
;MSNKLLIYDTKYGSTEIIARWIAEEIKDIEIKKPNEVQSIDQYSLLVIGSPDYDDNPLKSIVEFIEKFKDKLKEKKIAIFVVCNDIEESEYEGKKIGGINNLDILKRLLPKENIVLEDVLGGVFNPKILDTSDQERILKFFNEIGNPLKKEDLIFMPVMNKLDKDKCKQFISKLNKI
;
A
#
# COMPACT_ATOMS: atom_id res chain seq x y z
N MET A 1 27.23 -1.46 -0.43
CA MET A 1 26.13 -0.51 -0.71
C MET A 1 24.90 -1.33 -1.00
N SER A 2 23.76 -0.95 -0.45
CA SER A 2 22.48 -1.65 -0.72
C SER A 2 22.12 -1.52 -2.19
N ASN A 3 21.68 -2.63 -2.80
CA ASN A 3 21.14 -2.64 -4.16
C ASN A 3 19.60 -2.73 -4.17
N LYS A 4 18.98 -2.64 -3.00
CA LYS A 4 17.53 -2.71 -2.80
C LYS A 4 17.05 -1.44 -2.11
N LEU A 5 15.93 -0.90 -2.56
CA LEU A 5 15.29 0.27 -1.97
C LEU A 5 13.82 -0.03 -1.72
N LEU A 6 13.36 0.17 -0.49
CA LEU A 6 11.96 0.18 -0.14
C LEU A 6 11.48 1.62 -0.03
N ILE A 7 10.51 1.96 -0.85
CA ILE A 7 9.84 3.25 -0.88
C ILE A 7 8.41 3.05 -0.37
N TYR A 8 8.03 3.83 0.61
CA TYR A 8 6.68 3.79 1.15
C TYR A 8 6.23 5.16 1.63
N ASP A 9 4.94 5.34 1.69
CA ASP A 9 4.34 6.40 2.46
C ASP A 9 3.11 5.90 3.21
N THR A 10 2.66 6.66 4.19
CA THR A 10 1.56 6.27 5.08
C THR A 10 0.86 7.49 5.65
N LYS A 11 -0.45 7.42 5.81
CA LYS A 11 -1.23 8.47 6.46
C LYS A 11 -1.45 8.17 7.95
N TYR A 12 -1.75 6.90 8.27
CA TYR A 12 -2.11 6.46 9.63
C TYR A 12 -1.18 5.39 10.21
N GLY A 13 -0.01 5.17 9.59
CA GLY A 13 1.07 4.37 10.16
C GLY A 13 1.12 2.90 9.76
N SER A 14 0.06 2.28 9.23
CA SER A 14 0.06 0.84 8.92
C SER A 14 1.10 0.45 7.89
N THR A 15 1.24 1.21 6.81
CA THR A 15 2.25 0.95 5.77
C THR A 15 3.66 1.09 6.32
N GLU A 16 3.90 2.01 7.26
CA GLU A 16 5.19 2.16 7.93
C GLU A 16 5.55 0.94 8.77
N ILE A 17 4.59 0.41 9.54
CA ILE A 17 4.79 -0.80 10.34
C ILE A 17 5.24 -1.95 9.45
N ILE A 18 4.55 -2.17 8.34
CA ILE A 18 4.88 -3.23 7.37
C ILE A 18 6.24 -2.98 6.72
N ALA A 19 6.52 -1.75 6.30
CA ALA A 19 7.80 -1.39 5.69
C ALA A 19 8.97 -1.64 6.66
N ARG A 20 8.79 -1.37 7.95
CA ARG A 20 9.80 -1.68 8.97
C ARG A 20 9.99 -3.19 9.16
N TRP A 21 8.92 -3.99 9.19
CA TRP A 21 9.03 -5.45 9.24
C TRP A 21 9.81 -6.02 8.04
N ILE A 22 9.58 -5.48 6.85
CA ILE A 22 10.32 -5.87 5.65
C ILE A 22 11.81 -5.50 5.81
N ALA A 23 12.10 -4.29 6.26
CA ALA A 23 13.47 -3.80 6.41
C ALA A 23 14.25 -4.51 7.52
N GLU A 24 13.59 -4.97 8.58
CA GLU A 24 14.20 -5.76 9.66
C GLU A 24 14.68 -7.14 9.19
N GLU A 25 13.97 -7.75 8.23
CA GLU A 25 14.22 -9.14 7.80
C GLU A 25 15.06 -9.23 6.49
N ILE A 26 15.15 -8.14 5.73
CA ILE A 26 15.90 -8.12 4.46
C ILE A 26 17.22 -7.40 4.67
N LYS A 27 18.30 -8.15 4.52
CA LYS A 27 19.64 -7.56 4.54
C LYS A 27 19.85 -6.64 3.34
N ASP A 28 20.58 -5.55 3.56
CA ASP A 28 20.98 -4.62 2.51
C ASP A 28 19.80 -3.99 1.73
N ILE A 29 18.71 -3.65 2.43
CA ILE A 29 17.64 -2.83 1.91
C ILE A 29 17.66 -1.45 2.56
N GLU A 30 17.67 -0.41 1.77
CA GLU A 30 17.41 0.95 2.26
C GLU A 30 15.90 1.18 2.32
N ILE A 31 15.45 1.95 3.32
CA ILE A 31 14.07 2.35 3.48
C ILE A 31 13.97 3.86 3.43
N LYS A 32 13.12 4.39 2.55
CA LYS A 32 12.98 5.84 2.32
C LYS A 32 11.54 6.25 2.06
N LYS A 33 11.23 7.49 2.42
CA LYS A 33 10.03 8.18 1.92
C LYS A 33 10.27 8.66 0.48
N PRO A 34 9.21 8.84 -0.33
CA PRO A 34 9.35 9.29 -1.72
C PRO A 34 10.18 10.57 -1.89
N ASN A 35 10.00 11.54 -1.00
CA ASN A 35 10.69 12.84 -1.04
C ASN A 35 12.19 12.76 -0.66
N GLU A 36 12.63 11.69 0.00
CA GLU A 36 14.02 11.46 0.38
C GLU A 36 14.86 10.85 -0.76
N VAL A 37 14.18 10.36 -1.84
CA VAL A 37 14.86 9.68 -2.94
C VAL A 37 15.32 10.69 -3.99
N GLN A 38 16.64 10.82 -4.12
CA GLN A 38 17.26 11.70 -5.12
C GLN A 38 17.56 10.95 -6.42
N SER A 39 17.99 9.68 -6.34
CA SER A 39 18.25 8.81 -7.48
C SER A 39 17.89 7.36 -7.14
N ILE A 40 17.54 6.60 -8.18
CA ILE A 40 17.31 5.15 -8.08
C ILE A 40 18.34 4.33 -8.88
N ASP A 41 19.37 4.96 -9.41
CA ASP A 41 20.31 4.33 -10.33
C ASP A 41 21.08 3.15 -9.71
N GLN A 42 21.48 3.29 -8.44
CA GLN A 42 22.24 2.28 -7.70
C GLN A 42 21.43 1.05 -7.27
N TYR A 43 20.11 1.08 -7.38
CA TYR A 43 19.26 -0.01 -6.94
C TYR A 43 18.84 -0.89 -8.12
N SER A 44 18.91 -2.20 -7.95
CA SER A 44 18.43 -3.19 -8.92
C SER A 44 17.00 -3.63 -8.64
N LEU A 45 16.58 -3.56 -7.36
CA LEU A 45 15.25 -3.93 -6.89
C LEU A 45 14.63 -2.76 -6.12
N LEU A 46 13.42 -2.39 -6.51
CA LEU A 46 12.58 -1.44 -5.80
C LEU A 46 11.40 -2.15 -5.19
N VAL A 47 11.12 -1.89 -3.93
CA VAL A 47 9.91 -2.33 -3.24
C VAL A 47 9.05 -1.09 -3.00
N ILE A 48 7.85 -1.05 -3.57
CA ILE A 48 6.97 0.13 -3.48
C ILE A 48 5.72 -0.24 -2.68
N GLY A 49 5.53 0.43 -1.55
CA GLY A 49 4.39 0.25 -0.66
C GLY A 49 3.50 1.47 -0.57
N SER A 50 2.21 1.29 -0.73
CA SER A 50 1.20 2.34 -0.55
C SER A 50 -0.01 1.82 0.21
N PRO A 51 -0.63 2.63 1.07
CA PRO A 51 -2.01 2.35 1.45
C PRO A 51 -2.94 2.58 0.26
N ASP A 52 -4.08 1.91 0.28
CA ASP A 52 -5.19 2.22 -0.63
C ASP A 52 -6.14 3.21 0.04
N TYR A 53 -6.37 4.32 -0.63
CA TYR A 53 -7.38 5.31 -0.25
C TYR A 53 -8.26 5.63 -1.45
N ASP A 54 -9.47 5.09 -1.45
CA ASP A 54 -10.46 5.38 -2.49
C ASP A 54 -9.94 4.98 -3.88
N ASP A 55 -9.48 3.74 -4.00
CA ASP A 55 -8.88 3.17 -5.21
C ASP A 55 -7.67 3.97 -5.74
N ASN A 56 -6.96 4.65 -4.86
CA ASN A 56 -5.77 5.42 -5.21
C ASN A 56 -4.62 5.23 -4.22
N PRO A 57 -3.38 5.21 -4.72
CA PRO A 57 -2.20 5.30 -3.87
C PRO A 57 -2.03 6.72 -3.35
N LEU A 58 -1.22 6.89 -2.30
CA LEU A 58 -0.88 8.24 -1.83
C LEU A 58 -0.20 9.06 -2.93
N LYS A 59 -0.54 10.35 -2.97
CA LYS A 59 -0.02 11.30 -3.95
C LYS A 59 1.51 11.31 -4.04
N SER A 60 2.20 11.20 -2.91
CA SER A 60 3.65 11.13 -2.83
C SER A 60 4.24 9.92 -3.58
N ILE A 61 3.55 8.77 -3.53
CA ILE A 61 3.93 7.56 -4.28
C ILE A 61 3.70 7.78 -5.78
N VAL A 62 2.60 8.40 -6.16
CA VAL A 62 2.33 8.74 -7.57
C VAL A 62 3.42 9.68 -8.11
N GLU A 63 3.74 10.75 -7.37
CA GLU A 63 4.79 11.71 -7.75
C GLU A 63 6.17 11.05 -7.85
N PHE A 64 6.49 10.10 -6.96
CA PHE A 64 7.72 9.31 -7.06
C PHE A 64 7.75 8.47 -8.34
N ILE A 65 6.68 7.75 -8.64
CA ILE A 65 6.59 6.91 -9.85
C ILE A 65 6.73 7.76 -11.10
N GLU A 66 6.04 8.89 -11.19
CA GLU A 66 6.14 9.80 -12.34
C GLU A 66 7.54 10.40 -12.48
N LYS A 67 8.18 10.82 -11.37
CA LYS A 67 9.54 11.36 -11.37
C LYS A 67 10.56 10.38 -11.96
N PHE A 68 10.41 9.08 -11.68
CA PHE A 68 11.36 8.06 -12.09
C PHE A 68 10.85 7.14 -13.20
N LYS A 69 9.77 7.50 -13.87
CA LYS A 69 9.02 6.68 -14.84
C LYS A 69 9.89 5.94 -15.85
N ASP A 70 10.84 6.63 -16.47
CA ASP A 70 11.70 6.00 -17.47
C ASP A 70 12.71 5.03 -16.85
N LYS A 71 13.28 5.38 -15.70
CA LYS A 71 14.24 4.54 -14.99
C LYS A 71 13.58 3.28 -14.39
N LEU A 72 12.30 3.33 -14.06
CA LEU A 72 11.55 2.19 -13.54
C LEU A 72 11.46 1.04 -14.55
N LYS A 73 11.53 1.33 -15.86
CA LYS A 73 11.55 0.31 -16.93
C LYS A 73 12.80 -0.59 -16.90
N GLU A 74 13.84 -0.17 -16.18
CA GLU A 74 15.12 -0.91 -16.06
C GLU A 74 15.26 -1.63 -14.72
N LYS A 75 14.25 -1.55 -13.84
CA LYS A 75 14.31 -2.06 -12.47
C LYS A 75 13.40 -3.26 -12.28
N LYS A 76 13.78 -4.19 -11.41
CA LYS A 76 12.83 -5.13 -10.83
C LYS A 76 11.99 -4.39 -9.81
N ILE A 77 10.69 -4.63 -9.81
CA ILE A 77 9.75 -3.91 -8.94
C ILE A 77 8.91 -4.94 -8.16
N ALA A 78 8.96 -4.87 -6.85
CA ALA A 78 8.00 -5.53 -5.98
C ALA A 78 7.02 -4.49 -5.45
N ILE A 79 5.74 -4.83 -5.37
CA ILE A 79 4.71 -3.92 -4.87
C ILE A 79 3.92 -4.55 -3.74
N PHE A 80 3.49 -3.72 -2.80
CA PHE A 80 2.46 -4.11 -1.85
C PHE A 80 1.49 -2.96 -1.58
N VAL A 81 0.23 -3.32 -1.38
CA VAL A 81 -0.82 -2.38 -0.99
C VAL A 81 -1.31 -2.74 0.41
N VAL A 82 -1.55 -1.72 1.22
CA VAL A 82 -2.04 -1.87 2.60
C VAL A 82 -3.46 -1.34 2.69
N CYS A 83 -4.39 -2.24 3.00
CA CYS A 83 -5.79 -1.93 3.14
C CYS A 83 -6.47 -2.82 4.19
N ASN A 84 -7.74 -2.58 4.47
CA ASN A 84 -8.56 -3.48 5.31
C ASN A 84 -9.37 -4.49 4.51
N ASP A 85 -9.53 -4.25 3.22
CA ASP A 85 -10.25 -5.12 2.29
C ASP A 85 -9.29 -6.12 1.65
N ILE A 86 -8.76 -7.03 2.49
CA ILE A 86 -7.74 -8.01 2.10
C ILE A 86 -8.31 -9.28 1.46
N GLU A 87 -9.62 -9.45 1.49
CA GLU A 87 -10.34 -10.57 0.89
C GLU A 87 -11.10 -10.10 -0.35
N GLU A 88 -11.10 -10.95 -1.38
CA GLU A 88 -11.91 -10.69 -2.58
C GLU A 88 -13.39 -10.86 -2.23
N SER A 89 -14.20 -9.92 -2.66
CA SER A 89 -15.67 -9.96 -2.59
C SER A 89 -16.27 -9.53 -3.92
N GLU A 90 -17.57 -9.70 -4.08
CA GLU A 90 -18.28 -9.26 -5.27
C GLU A 90 -19.30 -8.17 -4.88
N TYR A 91 -19.24 -7.05 -5.58
CA TYR A 91 -20.18 -5.95 -5.44
C TYR A 91 -20.66 -5.51 -6.83
N GLU A 92 -21.97 -5.51 -7.06
CA GLU A 92 -22.60 -5.17 -8.35
C GLU A 92 -21.99 -5.90 -9.55
N GLY A 93 -21.68 -7.20 -9.40
CA GLY A 93 -21.08 -8.03 -10.44
C GLY A 93 -19.60 -7.76 -10.72
N LYS A 94 -18.94 -6.95 -9.90
CA LYS A 94 -17.50 -6.67 -9.97
C LYS A 94 -16.77 -7.27 -8.78
N LYS A 95 -15.61 -7.87 -9.06
CA LYS A 95 -14.69 -8.30 -8.01
C LYS A 95 -14.00 -7.08 -7.43
N ILE A 96 -14.09 -6.94 -6.12
CA ILE A 96 -13.46 -5.86 -5.35
C ILE A 96 -12.66 -6.45 -4.19
N GLY A 97 -11.72 -5.67 -3.64
CA GLY A 97 -10.89 -6.11 -2.55
C GLY A 97 -9.81 -7.13 -2.93
N GLY A 98 -9.09 -7.62 -1.95
CA GLY A 98 -8.03 -8.60 -2.15
C GLY A 98 -6.99 -8.15 -3.17
N ILE A 99 -6.62 -9.05 -4.07
CA ILE A 99 -5.60 -8.80 -5.10
C ILE A 99 -5.97 -7.67 -6.08
N ASN A 100 -7.26 -7.32 -6.20
CA ASN A 100 -7.73 -6.24 -7.08
C ASN A 100 -7.24 -4.86 -6.60
N ASN A 101 -6.98 -4.71 -5.29
CA ASN A 101 -6.43 -3.46 -4.74
C ASN A 101 -5.02 -3.14 -5.25
N LEU A 102 -4.31 -4.11 -5.84
CA LEU A 102 -3.00 -3.86 -6.47
C LEU A 102 -3.10 -3.04 -7.76
N ASP A 103 -4.28 -2.97 -8.37
CA ASP A 103 -4.49 -2.24 -9.62
C ASP A 103 -4.19 -0.74 -9.46
N ILE A 104 -4.29 -0.19 -8.24
CA ILE A 104 -3.92 1.19 -7.94
C ILE A 104 -2.45 1.49 -8.25
N LEU A 105 -1.55 0.52 -8.04
CA LEU A 105 -0.12 0.65 -8.35
C LEU A 105 0.22 0.10 -9.74
N LYS A 106 -0.38 -1.03 -10.13
CA LYS A 106 -0.09 -1.70 -11.41
C LYS A 106 -0.37 -0.82 -12.63
N ARG A 107 -1.37 0.07 -12.56
CA ARG A 107 -1.69 1.01 -13.64
C ARG A 107 -0.64 2.11 -13.85
N LEU A 108 0.19 2.36 -12.84
CA LEU A 108 1.22 3.42 -12.86
C LEU A 108 2.61 2.89 -13.21
N LEU A 109 2.83 1.57 -13.13
CA LEU A 109 4.14 0.94 -13.25
C LEU A 109 4.28 0.13 -14.55
N PRO A 110 5.51 -0.08 -15.06
CA PRO A 110 5.75 -0.99 -16.15
C PRO A 110 5.46 -2.42 -15.67
N LYS A 111 4.36 -3.01 -16.18
CA LYS A 111 3.80 -4.28 -15.69
C LYS A 111 4.79 -5.44 -15.84
N GLU A 112 5.57 -5.44 -16.90
CA GLU A 112 6.61 -6.44 -17.20
C GLU A 112 7.75 -6.46 -16.19
N ASN A 113 7.92 -5.39 -15.44
CA ASN A 113 8.96 -5.26 -14.43
C ASN A 113 8.47 -5.63 -13.01
N ILE A 114 7.17 -5.84 -12.83
CA ILE A 114 6.61 -6.25 -11.54
C ILE A 114 6.90 -7.73 -11.34
N VAL A 115 7.82 -8.03 -10.42
CA VAL A 115 8.29 -9.39 -10.13
C VAL A 115 7.65 -10.01 -8.90
N LEU A 116 7.02 -9.20 -8.06
CA LEU A 116 6.29 -9.65 -6.88
C LEU A 116 5.20 -8.64 -6.52
N GLU A 117 4.05 -9.15 -6.10
CA GLU A 117 2.94 -8.32 -5.65
C GLU A 117 2.19 -8.99 -4.49
N ASP A 118 1.70 -8.21 -3.53
CA ASP A 118 0.85 -8.71 -2.44
C ASP A 118 -0.03 -7.60 -1.85
N VAL A 119 -1.12 -8.03 -1.20
CA VAL A 119 -1.99 -7.17 -0.41
C VAL A 119 -1.84 -7.53 1.05
N LEU A 120 -1.50 -6.54 1.86
CA LEU A 120 -1.23 -6.70 3.29
C LEU A 120 -2.26 -5.92 4.11
N GLY A 121 -2.66 -6.50 5.23
CA GLY A 121 -3.66 -5.90 6.09
C GLY A 121 -3.16 -4.66 6.82
N GLY A 122 -4.03 -3.66 6.99
CA GLY A 122 -3.77 -2.46 7.75
C GLY A 122 -4.60 -2.33 9.02
N VAL A 123 -4.56 -1.16 9.62
CA VAL A 123 -5.41 -0.79 10.76
C VAL A 123 -6.37 0.31 10.32
N PHE A 124 -7.66 0.05 10.47
CA PHE A 124 -8.68 1.10 10.39
C PHE A 124 -9.07 1.51 11.81
N ASN A 125 -8.78 2.75 12.15
CA ASN A 125 -9.17 3.34 13.43
C ASN A 125 -9.98 4.61 13.20
N PRO A 126 -11.29 4.56 13.31
CA PRO A 126 -12.17 5.70 13.01
C PRO A 126 -11.93 6.91 13.91
N LYS A 127 -11.31 6.72 15.09
CA LYS A 127 -11.06 7.78 16.07
C LYS A 127 -9.92 8.74 15.67
N ILE A 128 -9.05 8.32 14.75
CA ILE A 128 -7.89 9.11 14.31
C ILE A 128 -8.03 9.64 12.89
N LEU A 129 -9.14 9.35 12.23
CA LEU A 129 -9.41 9.84 10.88
C LEU A 129 -9.56 11.36 10.87
N ASP A 130 -8.93 12.00 9.89
CA ASP A 130 -9.19 13.41 9.64
C ASP A 130 -10.61 13.64 9.05
N THR A 131 -11.03 14.89 8.98
CA THR A 131 -12.37 15.25 8.53
C THR A 131 -12.64 14.77 7.10
N SER A 132 -11.67 14.86 6.20
CA SER A 132 -11.82 14.42 4.81
C SER A 132 -12.05 12.92 4.70
N ASP A 133 -11.30 12.12 5.46
CA ASP A 133 -11.49 10.67 5.46
C ASP A 133 -12.80 10.26 6.15
N GLN A 134 -13.20 10.97 7.20
CA GLN A 134 -14.51 10.74 7.81
C GLN A 134 -15.64 10.98 6.79
N GLU A 135 -15.62 12.11 6.09
CA GLU A 135 -16.63 12.46 5.08
C GLU A 135 -16.70 11.42 3.96
N ARG A 136 -15.53 10.95 3.48
CA ARG A 136 -15.45 9.93 2.45
C ARG A 136 -16.06 8.61 2.90
N ILE A 137 -15.76 8.17 4.12
CA ILE A 137 -16.35 6.94 4.68
C ILE A 137 -17.86 7.07 4.86
N LEU A 138 -18.34 8.20 5.35
CA LEU A 138 -19.77 8.45 5.47
C LEU A 138 -20.48 8.44 4.12
N LYS A 139 -19.83 9.01 3.08
CA LYS A 139 -20.33 8.97 1.71
C LYS A 139 -20.42 7.52 1.21
N PHE A 140 -19.36 6.72 1.38
CA PHE A 140 -19.35 5.30 1.00
C PHE A 140 -20.51 4.52 1.67
N PHE A 141 -20.69 4.67 2.99
CA PHE A 141 -21.79 4.01 3.69
C PHE A 141 -23.17 4.43 3.18
N ASN A 142 -23.32 5.68 2.78
CA ASN A 142 -24.57 6.16 2.17
C ASN A 142 -24.80 5.53 0.78
N GLU A 143 -23.75 5.42 -0.04
CA GLU A 143 -23.82 4.84 -1.40
C GLU A 143 -24.19 3.35 -1.39
N ILE A 144 -23.72 2.60 -0.40
CA ILE A 144 -24.07 1.17 -0.23
C ILE A 144 -25.42 0.96 0.47
N GLY A 145 -26.24 2.03 0.66
CA GLY A 145 -27.57 1.95 1.26
C GLY A 145 -27.58 1.70 2.77
N ASN A 146 -26.47 1.91 3.46
CA ASN A 146 -26.34 1.79 4.91
C ASN A 146 -25.82 3.09 5.55
N PRO A 147 -26.60 4.19 5.51
CA PRO A 147 -26.15 5.51 5.93
C PRO A 147 -25.71 5.52 7.39
N LEU A 148 -24.51 6.02 7.64
CA LEU A 148 -23.91 6.14 8.96
C LEU A 148 -23.86 7.61 9.37
N LYS A 149 -24.17 7.91 10.63
CA LYS A 149 -23.99 9.26 11.18
C LYS A 149 -22.54 9.47 11.61
N LYS A 150 -22.11 10.73 11.60
CA LYS A 150 -20.73 11.07 11.98
C LYS A 150 -20.41 10.67 13.43
N GLU A 151 -21.39 10.83 14.32
CA GLU A 151 -21.26 10.43 15.72
C GLU A 151 -21.06 8.92 15.87
N ASP A 152 -21.71 8.12 15.02
CA ASP A 152 -21.62 6.65 15.08
C ASP A 152 -20.30 6.14 14.49
N LEU A 153 -19.74 6.86 13.51
CA LEU A 153 -18.46 6.49 12.89
C LEU A 153 -17.34 6.36 13.93
N ILE A 154 -17.21 7.30 14.86
CA ILE A 154 -16.17 7.29 15.89
C ILE A 154 -16.32 6.17 16.92
N PHE A 155 -17.52 5.58 17.02
CA PHE A 155 -17.79 4.43 17.89
C PHE A 155 -17.61 3.09 17.20
N MET A 156 -17.36 3.07 15.89
CA MET A 156 -17.03 1.83 15.20
C MET A 156 -15.79 1.18 15.83
N PRO A 157 -15.73 -0.15 15.89
CA PRO A 157 -14.57 -0.85 16.41
C PRO A 157 -13.33 -0.59 15.55
N VAL A 158 -12.17 -0.54 16.19
CA VAL A 158 -10.90 -0.56 15.49
C VAL A 158 -10.75 -1.92 14.81
N MET A 159 -10.55 -1.92 13.50
CA MET A 159 -10.25 -3.14 12.74
C MET A 159 -8.74 -3.21 12.53
N ASN A 160 -8.11 -4.22 13.10
CA ASN A 160 -6.69 -4.48 12.94
C ASN A 160 -6.51 -5.75 12.10
N LYS A 161 -5.99 -5.60 10.89
CA LYS A 161 -5.68 -6.67 9.93
C LYS A 161 -4.18 -6.83 9.72
N LEU A 162 -3.34 -6.18 10.55
CA LEU A 162 -1.89 -6.40 10.50
C LEU A 162 -1.59 -7.88 10.80
N ASP A 163 -0.86 -8.51 9.89
CA ASP A 163 -0.47 -9.91 9.96
C ASP A 163 1.03 -10.04 9.64
N LYS A 164 1.81 -10.29 10.71
CA LYS A 164 3.26 -10.42 10.59
C LYS A 164 3.66 -11.68 9.82
N ASP A 165 2.88 -12.76 9.91
CA ASP A 165 3.20 -14.03 9.24
C ASP A 165 2.90 -13.93 7.74
N LYS A 166 1.84 -13.24 7.34
CA LYS A 166 1.60 -12.90 5.93
C LYS A 166 2.71 -12.00 5.39
N CYS A 167 3.14 -11.00 6.16
CA CYS A 167 4.29 -10.17 5.78
C CYS A 167 5.56 -11.00 5.61
N LYS A 168 5.85 -11.97 6.48
CA LYS A 168 6.98 -12.90 6.33
C LYS A 168 6.89 -13.75 5.05
N GLN A 169 5.70 -14.14 4.62
CA GLN A 169 5.52 -14.86 3.35
C GLN A 169 5.93 -13.98 2.16
N PHE A 170 5.52 -12.70 2.16
CA PHE A 170 5.97 -11.72 1.17
C PHE A 170 7.49 -11.55 1.19
N ILE A 171 8.09 -11.36 2.37
CA ILE A 171 9.53 -11.25 2.57
C ILE A 171 10.27 -12.48 2.07
N SER A 172 9.76 -13.69 2.35
CA SER A 172 10.36 -14.94 1.88
C SER A 172 10.40 -15.03 0.35
N LYS A 173 9.38 -14.53 -0.34
CA LYS A 173 9.36 -14.44 -1.82
C LYS A 173 10.35 -13.37 -2.30
N LEU A 174 10.38 -12.21 -1.63
CA LEU A 174 11.26 -11.09 -1.99
C LEU A 174 12.76 -11.45 -1.86
N ASN A 175 13.12 -12.28 -0.88
CA ASN A 175 14.49 -12.77 -0.70
C ASN A 175 14.98 -13.74 -1.80
N LYS A 176 14.08 -14.23 -2.66
CA LYS A 176 14.40 -15.12 -3.77
C LYS A 176 14.61 -14.38 -5.10
N ILE A 177 14.34 -13.08 -5.12
CA ILE A 177 14.50 -12.20 -6.29
C ILE A 177 15.92 -11.64 -6.33
#